data_e257f7a9bf1a08f485327de8dd783d7b
#
_entry.id   e257f7a9bf1a08f485327de8dd783d7b
#
_cell.length_a   1.000
_cell.length_b   1.000
_cell.length_c   1.000
_cell.angle_alpha   90.00
_cell.angle_beta   90.00
_cell.angle_gamma   90.00
#
_symmetry.space_group_name_H-M   'P 1'
#
loop_
_entity.id
_entity.type
_entity.pdbx_description
1 polymer ?
#
loop_
_entity_poly.entity_id
_entity_poly.type
_entity_poly.pdbx_seq_one_letter_code
_entity_poly.pdbx_strand_id
1 'polypeptide(L)'
;MPDRLGGLPVSVAYRPAAGLAAGGDFYDAFELDGGRVAFIVGDISGHGREALSRTTLVHYTLRAYLDAGLEPRQVLGLTDQAIGEELGGDFATVVVATYEPSSGTLTYASAGHPPPILSGPVEFEPVTELSSPPIGIGLLPTGRRQTSIRLPATCEVCLYTDGLIEAQVDGELLGRDRLAEMLAGLETETAARALIDAVHDEADDASDDMAACVFSTGERAGGDGERLEELEVDVMALDHRSLERFLEACGVSVGEIPATISCARAAAGDSETAVLRIAIGDGGGSAEAQPATIPALVAA
;
A
#
# COMPACT_ATOMS: atom_id res chain seq x y z
N MET A 1 -17.75 8.41 -9.74
CA MET A 1 -17.56 8.08 -8.35
C MET A 1 -18.07 9.22 -7.49
N PRO A 2 -18.63 9.03 -6.30
CA PRO A 2 -19.03 10.15 -5.45
C PRO A 2 -17.78 10.94 -5.00
N ASP A 3 -17.94 12.26 -4.87
CA ASP A 3 -16.86 13.16 -4.42
C ASP A 3 -16.52 13.01 -2.92
N ARG A 4 -17.29 12.18 -2.21
CA ARG A 4 -17.10 11.88 -0.78
C ARG A 4 -17.45 10.42 -0.48
N LEU A 5 -16.59 9.77 0.33
CA LEU A 5 -16.78 8.43 0.86
C LEU A 5 -16.56 8.44 2.37
N GLY A 6 -17.46 7.88 3.16
CA GLY A 6 -17.36 7.93 4.63
C GLY A 6 -17.25 9.34 5.19
N GLY A 7 -17.74 10.36 4.45
CA GLY A 7 -17.59 11.77 4.77
C GLY A 7 -16.25 12.40 4.36
N LEU A 8 -15.29 11.63 3.85
CA LEU A 8 -13.99 12.13 3.35
C LEU A 8 -14.14 12.70 1.95
N PRO A 9 -13.49 13.83 1.63
CA PRO A 9 -13.27 14.25 0.25
C PRO A 9 -12.39 13.21 -0.46
N VAL A 10 -12.80 12.75 -1.64
CA VAL A 10 -12.08 11.76 -2.44
C VAL A 10 -12.12 12.17 -3.90
N SER A 11 -11.00 12.08 -4.59
CA SER A 11 -10.94 12.18 -6.04
C SER A 11 -10.20 10.98 -6.63
N VAL A 12 -10.64 10.53 -7.79
CA VAL A 12 -9.99 9.48 -8.56
C VAL A 12 -9.91 9.88 -10.01
N ALA A 13 -8.83 9.52 -10.65
CA ALA A 13 -8.65 9.74 -12.07
C ALA A 13 -7.84 8.60 -12.69
N TYR A 14 -8.08 8.37 -13.96
CA TYR A 14 -7.40 7.40 -14.78
C TYR A 14 -7.19 7.97 -16.18
N ARG A 15 -6.01 7.73 -16.73
CA ARG A 15 -5.67 8.05 -18.11
C ARG A 15 -4.97 6.84 -18.73
N PRO A 16 -5.57 6.22 -19.75
CA PRO A 16 -4.90 5.12 -20.46
C PRO A 16 -3.72 5.63 -21.28
N ALA A 17 -2.74 4.76 -21.47
CA ALA A 17 -1.64 4.97 -22.42
C ALA A 17 -2.15 5.26 -23.82
N ALA A 18 -1.38 6.02 -24.61
CA ALA A 18 -1.77 6.43 -25.92
C ALA A 18 -2.05 5.23 -26.85
N GLY A 19 -3.26 5.21 -27.44
CA GLY A 19 -3.67 4.19 -28.40
C GLY A 19 -4.31 2.94 -27.79
N LEU A 20 -4.46 2.84 -26.47
CA LEU A 20 -5.15 1.75 -25.79
C LEU A 20 -6.55 2.18 -25.36
N ALA A 21 -7.53 1.26 -25.47
CA ALA A 21 -8.88 1.50 -24.98
C ALA A 21 -9.00 1.22 -23.47
N ALA A 22 -8.11 0.40 -22.91
CA ALA A 22 -7.95 0.09 -21.49
C ALA A 22 -6.58 -0.56 -21.28
N GLY A 23 -5.92 -0.24 -20.19
CA GLY A 23 -4.64 -0.81 -19.79
C GLY A 23 -4.74 -1.82 -18.65
N GLY A 24 -3.61 -2.06 -17.98
CA GLY A 24 -3.47 -2.92 -16.81
C GLY A 24 -3.91 -2.26 -15.52
N ASP A 25 -3.84 -0.93 -15.46
CA ASP A 25 -4.16 -0.14 -14.28
C ASP A 25 -5.62 -0.29 -13.83
N PHE A 26 -5.80 -0.41 -12.52
CA PHE A 26 -7.11 -0.42 -11.89
C PHE A 26 -7.10 0.32 -10.55
N TYR A 27 -8.26 0.81 -10.17
CA TYR A 27 -8.46 1.47 -8.88
C TYR A 27 -9.88 1.22 -8.37
N ASP A 28 -10.03 1.30 -7.06
CA ASP A 28 -11.33 1.32 -6.38
C ASP A 28 -11.24 2.15 -5.09
N ALA A 29 -12.35 2.77 -4.71
CA ALA A 29 -12.53 3.40 -3.43
C ALA A 29 -13.98 3.20 -2.99
N PHE A 30 -14.21 2.66 -1.80
CA PHE A 30 -15.52 2.28 -1.32
C PHE A 30 -15.60 2.28 0.20
N GLU A 31 -16.83 2.40 0.71
CA GLU A 31 -17.10 2.33 2.14
C GLU A 31 -17.15 0.88 2.60
N LEU A 32 -16.55 0.62 3.75
CA LEU A 32 -16.63 -0.62 4.52
C LEU A 32 -17.58 -0.46 5.70
N ASP A 33 -17.94 -1.56 6.32
CA ASP A 33 -18.68 -1.55 7.59
C ASP A 33 -17.96 -0.72 8.66
N GLY A 34 -18.75 -0.04 9.51
CA GLY A 34 -18.24 0.82 10.56
C GLY A 34 -17.79 2.21 10.11
N GLY A 35 -18.02 2.59 8.84
CA GLY A 35 -17.65 3.90 8.31
C GLY A 35 -16.18 4.02 7.89
N ARG A 36 -15.47 2.90 7.83
CA ARG A 36 -14.14 2.82 7.24
C ARG A 36 -14.23 3.02 5.72
N VAL A 37 -13.15 3.47 5.12
CA VAL A 37 -13.02 3.61 3.67
C VAL A 37 -11.85 2.78 3.19
N ALA A 38 -12.06 1.99 2.15
CA ALA A 38 -11.03 1.20 1.50
C ALA A 38 -10.62 1.83 0.16
N PHE A 39 -9.35 1.65 -0.18
CA PHE A 39 -8.74 2.08 -1.42
C PHE A 39 -7.92 0.94 -1.99
N ILE A 40 -8.00 0.73 -3.29
CA ILE A 40 -7.20 -0.22 -4.06
C ILE A 40 -6.65 0.53 -5.26
N VAL A 41 -5.34 0.45 -5.48
CA VAL A 41 -4.70 0.90 -6.73
C VAL A 41 -3.71 -0.18 -7.14
N GLY A 42 -3.67 -0.54 -8.40
CA GLY A 42 -2.77 -1.57 -8.90
C GLY A 42 -2.65 -1.59 -10.41
N ASP A 43 -1.70 -2.37 -10.88
CA ASP A 43 -1.46 -2.62 -12.29
C ASP A 43 -1.26 -4.13 -12.54
N ILE A 44 -1.79 -4.61 -13.66
CA ILE A 44 -1.60 -5.97 -14.17
C ILE A 44 -0.58 -5.95 -15.30
N SER A 45 0.46 -6.75 -15.18
CA SER A 45 1.42 -6.94 -16.27
C SER A 45 0.72 -7.39 -17.55
N GLY A 46 1.07 -6.77 -18.69
CA GLY A 46 0.49 -7.09 -20.00
C GLY A 46 -0.66 -6.16 -20.40
N HIS A 47 -1.26 -6.41 -21.56
CA HIS A 47 -2.26 -5.53 -22.16
C HIS A 47 -3.36 -6.32 -22.88
N GLY A 48 -4.50 -5.66 -23.13
CA GLY A 48 -5.56 -6.19 -23.94
C GLY A 48 -6.60 -7.02 -23.14
N ARG A 49 -7.33 -7.89 -23.84
CA ARG A 49 -8.47 -8.61 -23.27
C ARG A 49 -8.13 -9.55 -22.12
N GLU A 50 -6.98 -10.17 -22.17
CA GLU A 50 -6.54 -11.10 -21.13
C GLU A 50 -6.18 -10.33 -19.87
N ALA A 51 -5.47 -9.21 -19.99
CA ALA A 51 -5.18 -8.32 -18.88
C ALA A 51 -6.47 -7.84 -18.20
N LEU A 52 -7.50 -7.40 -18.96
CA LEU A 52 -8.79 -6.99 -18.41
C LEU A 52 -9.50 -8.08 -17.58
N SER A 53 -9.43 -9.35 -18.01
CA SER A 53 -10.02 -10.45 -17.24
C SER A 53 -9.28 -10.67 -15.93
N ARG A 54 -7.95 -10.58 -15.93
CA ARG A 54 -7.11 -10.71 -14.74
C ARG A 54 -7.29 -9.52 -13.80
N THR A 55 -7.34 -8.29 -14.35
CA THR A 55 -7.68 -7.08 -13.60
C THR A 55 -8.99 -7.26 -12.83
N THR A 56 -10.02 -7.76 -13.51
CA THR A 56 -11.32 -8.03 -12.88
C THR A 56 -11.20 -9.07 -11.76
N LEU A 57 -10.49 -10.16 -11.98
CA LEU A 57 -10.29 -11.21 -11.00
C LEU A 57 -9.56 -10.70 -9.76
N VAL A 58 -8.41 -10.03 -9.94
CA VAL A 58 -7.62 -9.45 -8.85
C VAL A 58 -8.44 -8.43 -8.07
N HIS A 59 -9.02 -7.46 -8.77
CA HIS A 59 -9.80 -6.37 -8.17
C HIS A 59 -10.95 -6.90 -7.29
N TYR A 60 -11.81 -7.79 -7.82
CA TYR A 60 -12.94 -8.29 -7.04
C TYR A 60 -12.53 -9.23 -5.92
N THR A 61 -11.42 -9.95 -6.04
CA THR A 61 -10.89 -10.78 -4.94
C THR A 61 -10.39 -9.90 -3.79
N LEU A 62 -9.61 -8.86 -4.10
CA LEU A 62 -9.15 -7.88 -3.11
C LEU A 62 -10.33 -7.21 -2.40
N ARG A 63 -11.31 -6.75 -3.17
CA ARG A 63 -12.52 -6.12 -2.65
C ARG A 63 -13.29 -7.06 -1.72
N ALA A 64 -13.52 -8.31 -2.12
CA ALA A 64 -14.25 -9.28 -1.31
C ALA A 64 -13.58 -9.54 0.05
N TYR A 65 -12.24 -9.60 0.09
CA TYR A 65 -11.52 -9.77 1.34
C TYR A 65 -11.54 -8.51 2.23
N LEU A 66 -11.51 -7.31 1.64
CA LEU A 66 -11.70 -6.05 2.37
C LEU A 66 -13.11 -5.95 2.95
N ASP A 67 -14.15 -6.27 2.17
CA ASP A 67 -15.55 -6.31 2.62
C ASP A 67 -15.75 -7.34 3.74
N ALA A 68 -14.96 -8.43 3.75
CA ALA A 68 -14.94 -9.40 4.84
C ALA A 68 -14.21 -8.91 6.10
N GLY A 69 -13.63 -7.71 6.09
CA GLY A 69 -12.99 -7.08 7.23
C GLY A 69 -11.54 -7.49 7.48
N LEU A 70 -10.88 -8.08 6.49
CA LEU A 70 -9.47 -8.46 6.61
C LEU A 70 -8.56 -7.22 6.54
N GLU A 71 -7.43 -7.31 7.24
CA GLU A 71 -6.38 -6.30 7.21
C GLU A 71 -5.63 -6.29 5.87
N PRO A 72 -5.11 -5.13 5.41
CA PRO A 72 -4.44 -4.99 4.10
C PRO A 72 -3.38 -6.06 3.80
N ARG A 73 -2.48 -6.39 4.76
CA ARG A 73 -1.47 -7.44 4.56
C ARG A 73 -2.08 -8.84 4.36
N GLN A 74 -3.20 -9.11 5.04
CA GLN A 74 -3.91 -10.39 4.91
C GLN A 74 -4.63 -10.47 3.57
N VAL A 75 -5.24 -9.37 3.14
CA VAL A 75 -5.90 -9.25 1.84
C VAL A 75 -4.93 -9.60 0.71
N LEU A 76 -3.75 -8.98 0.67
CA LEU A 76 -2.74 -9.27 -0.34
C LEU A 76 -2.28 -10.73 -0.31
N GLY A 77 -1.98 -11.26 0.88
CA GLY A 77 -1.50 -12.63 1.03
C GLY A 77 -2.54 -13.68 0.63
N LEU A 78 -3.81 -13.49 1.01
CA LEU A 78 -4.88 -14.42 0.64
C LEU A 78 -5.26 -14.30 -0.83
N THR A 79 -5.16 -13.10 -1.43
CA THR A 79 -5.37 -12.94 -2.86
C THR A 79 -4.31 -13.69 -3.65
N ASP A 80 -3.03 -13.57 -3.30
CA ASP A 80 -1.96 -14.32 -3.96
C ASP A 80 -2.16 -15.83 -3.84
N GLN A 81 -2.54 -16.33 -2.66
CA GLN A 81 -2.84 -17.76 -2.45
C GLN A 81 -4.05 -18.24 -3.25
N ALA A 82 -5.09 -17.40 -3.39
CA ALA A 82 -6.34 -17.81 -4.04
C ALA A 82 -6.24 -17.81 -5.57
N ILE A 83 -5.56 -16.83 -6.14
CA ILE A 83 -5.59 -16.58 -7.60
C ILE A 83 -4.21 -16.38 -8.24
N GLY A 84 -3.10 -16.44 -7.49
CA GLY A 84 -1.77 -16.18 -8.05
C GLY A 84 -1.41 -17.11 -9.21
N GLU A 85 -1.73 -18.39 -9.14
CA GLU A 85 -1.50 -19.36 -10.22
C GLU A 85 -2.40 -19.08 -11.45
N GLU A 86 -3.59 -18.52 -11.24
CA GLU A 86 -4.56 -18.24 -12.31
C GLU A 86 -4.15 -17.05 -13.17
N LEU A 87 -3.16 -16.24 -12.72
CA LEU A 87 -2.58 -15.17 -13.52
C LEU A 87 -1.71 -15.71 -14.69
N GLY A 88 -1.38 -17.01 -14.67
CA GLY A 88 -0.82 -17.71 -15.84
C GLY A 88 0.57 -17.24 -16.26
N GLY A 89 1.35 -16.70 -15.33
CA GLY A 89 2.69 -16.14 -15.57
C GLY A 89 2.71 -14.61 -15.67
N ASP A 90 1.55 -13.96 -15.71
CA ASP A 90 1.44 -12.53 -15.45
C ASP A 90 1.40 -12.27 -13.94
N PHE A 91 1.55 -11.01 -13.55
CA PHE A 91 1.55 -10.61 -12.15
C PHE A 91 0.77 -9.28 -11.96
N ALA A 92 0.40 -9.02 -10.72
CA ALA A 92 -0.21 -7.75 -10.35
C ALA A 92 0.64 -7.04 -9.30
N THR A 93 0.92 -5.76 -9.52
CA THR A 93 1.38 -4.86 -8.48
C THR A 93 0.16 -4.18 -7.85
N VAL A 94 0.09 -4.13 -6.54
CA VAL A 94 -1.09 -3.59 -5.84
C VAL A 94 -0.71 -2.90 -4.54
N VAL A 95 -1.31 -1.75 -4.28
CA VAL A 95 -1.42 -1.14 -2.95
C VAL A 95 -2.88 -1.21 -2.49
N VAL A 96 -3.08 -1.71 -1.29
CA VAL A 96 -4.37 -1.76 -0.60
C VAL A 96 -4.29 -0.91 0.65
N ALA A 97 -5.26 -0.03 0.86
CA ALA A 97 -5.33 0.80 2.04
C ALA A 97 -6.73 0.84 2.65
N THR A 98 -6.80 1.00 3.96
CA THR A 98 -8.02 1.30 4.70
C THR A 98 -7.79 2.54 5.55
N TYR A 99 -8.78 3.41 5.59
CA TYR A 99 -8.78 4.57 6.48
C TYR A 99 -9.96 4.48 7.47
N GLU A 100 -9.64 4.66 8.73
CA GLU A 100 -10.59 4.69 9.84
C GLU A 100 -10.81 6.14 10.30
N PRO A 101 -11.91 6.82 9.90
CA PRO A 101 -12.12 8.23 10.23
C PRO A 101 -12.25 8.49 11.73
N SER A 102 -12.71 7.51 12.52
CA SER A 102 -12.91 7.66 13.96
C SER A 102 -11.61 7.78 14.75
N SER A 103 -10.56 7.13 14.29
CA SER A 103 -9.21 7.16 14.88
C SER A 103 -8.22 8.01 14.09
N GLY A 104 -8.57 8.39 12.84
CA GLY A 104 -7.64 9.04 11.91
C GLY A 104 -6.55 8.10 11.40
N THR A 105 -6.76 6.79 11.45
CA THR A 105 -5.71 5.81 11.12
C THR A 105 -5.81 5.36 9.67
N LEU A 106 -4.74 5.56 8.91
CA LEU A 106 -4.48 4.94 7.63
C LEU A 106 -3.69 3.65 7.85
N THR A 107 -4.18 2.52 7.34
CA THR A 107 -3.42 1.27 7.27
C THR A 107 -3.28 0.85 5.81
N TYR A 108 -2.06 0.57 5.34
CA TYR A 108 -1.83 0.12 3.97
C TYR A 108 -0.81 -1.02 3.89
N ALA A 109 -0.90 -1.79 2.83
CA ALA A 109 0.08 -2.81 2.43
C ALA A 109 0.27 -2.75 0.92
N SER A 110 1.49 -3.04 0.46
CA SER A 110 1.85 -3.07 -0.96
C SER A 110 2.44 -4.42 -1.35
N ALA A 111 2.10 -4.86 -2.55
CA ALA A 111 2.68 -6.03 -3.22
C ALA A 111 3.32 -5.56 -4.54
N GLY A 112 4.64 -5.29 -4.53
CA GLY A 112 5.39 -4.78 -5.67
C GLY A 112 5.00 -3.38 -6.15
N HIS A 113 4.11 -2.69 -5.46
CA HIS A 113 3.53 -1.40 -5.86
C HIS A 113 4.14 -0.24 -5.07
N PRO A 114 4.24 0.97 -5.64
CA PRO A 114 4.70 2.15 -4.90
C PRO A 114 3.86 2.41 -3.64
N PRO A 115 4.49 2.78 -2.51
CA PRO A 115 3.78 3.17 -1.30
C PRO A 115 3.05 4.51 -1.49
N PRO A 116 1.97 4.77 -0.72
CA PRO A 116 1.23 6.04 -0.80
C PRO A 116 2.13 7.26 -0.55
N ILE A 117 1.83 8.38 -1.21
CA ILE A 117 2.37 9.70 -0.86
C ILE A 117 1.45 10.31 0.19
N LEU A 118 2.06 10.86 1.24
CA LEU A 118 1.39 11.67 2.24
C LEU A 118 1.88 13.11 2.09
N SER A 119 0.94 14.04 1.96
CA SER A 119 1.22 15.49 1.92
C SER A 119 0.51 16.15 3.09
N GLY A 120 1.22 16.99 3.85
CA GLY A 120 0.66 17.67 5.02
C GLY A 120 1.71 17.97 6.08
N PRO A 121 1.30 18.13 7.33
CA PRO A 121 2.18 18.57 8.41
C PRO A 121 3.16 17.48 8.94
N VAL A 122 3.12 16.27 8.40
CA VAL A 122 3.97 15.15 8.82
C VAL A 122 4.88 14.74 7.67
N GLU A 123 6.17 14.70 7.91
CA GLU A 123 7.13 14.05 7.00
C GLU A 123 6.95 12.54 7.08
N PHE A 124 6.82 11.91 5.93
CA PHE A 124 6.62 10.47 5.83
C PHE A 124 7.56 9.85 4.79
N GLU A 125 8.54 9.14 5.29
CA GLU A 125 9.39 8.27 4.47
C GLU A 125 8.94 6.81 4.65
N PRO A 126 8.44 6.14 3.60
CA PRO A 126 8.03 4.76 3.70
C PRO A 126 9.23 3.84 3.90
N VAL A 127 9.09 2.85 4.80
CA VAL A 127 10.02 1.72 4.83
C VAL A 127 9.74 0.87 3.59
N THR A 128 10.77 0.52 2.83
CA THR A 128 10.66 -0.29 1.61
C THR A 128 11.26 -1.69 1.77
N GLU A 129 12.00 -1.92 2.84
CA GLU A 129 12.55 -3.22 3.19
C GLU A 129 11.44 -4.23 3.46
N LEU A 130 11.64 -5.46 3.01
CA LEU A 130 10.68 -6.56 3.12
C LEU A 130 9.28 -6.23 2.56
N SER A 131 9.23 -5.47 1.47
CA SER A 131 8.00 -5.32 0.69
C SER A 131 7.57 -6.67 0.14
N SER A 132 6.25 -6.93 0.12
CA SER A 132 5.72 -8.14 -0.50
C SER A 132 5.97 -8.13 -2.01
N PRO A 133 6.32 -9.27 -2.62
CA PRO A 133 6.43 -9.37 -4.07
C PRO A 133 5.06 -9.15 -4.74
N PRO A 134 5.01 -8.80 -6.03
CA PRO A 134 3.77 -8.76 -6.80
C PRO A 134 2.97 -10.06 -6.68
N ILE A 135 1.65 -9.97 -6.75
CA ILE A 135 0.73 -11.12 -6.76
C ILE A 135 0.95 -11.92 -8.05
N GLY A 136 1.06 -13.25 -7.95
CA GLY A 136 1.21 -14.15 -9.09
C GLY A 136 2.65 -14.45 -9.51
N ILE A 137 3.64 -13.81 -8.89
CA ILE A 137 5.07 -14.09 -9.19
C ILE A 137 5.53 -15.47 -8.70
N GLY A 138 4.76 -16.10 -7.80
CA GLY A 138 5.08 -17.42 -7.26
C GLY A 138 6.26 -17.43 -6.27
N LEU A 139 6.72 -16.27 -5.84
CA LEU A 139 7.67 -16.15 -4.74
C LEU A 139 6.90 -16.24 -3.43
N LEU A 140 7.24 -17.21 -2.60
CA LEU A 140 6.72 -17.25 -1.24
C LEU A 140 7.16 -15.98 -0.51
N PRO A 141 6.22 -15.16 -0.01
CA PRO A 141 6.59 -13.97 0.74
C PRO A 141 7.33 -14.40 2.01
N THR A 142 8.55 -13.91 2.18
CA THR A 142 9.32 -14.10 3.41
C THR A 142 8.74 -13.34 4.59
N GLY A 143 7.79 -12.45 4.32
CA GLY A 143 7.02 -11.71 5.30
C GLY A 143 5.86 -10.96 4.62
N ARG A 144 4.82 -10.67 5.38
CA ARG A 144 3.68 -9.84 4.96
C ARG A 144 3.65 -8.60 5.84
N ARG A 145 3.85 -7.45 5.23
CA ARG A 145 3.96 -6.19 5.94
C ARG A 145 2.76 -5.29 5.69
N GLN A 146 2.40 -4.51 6.72
CA GLN A 146 1.53 -3.35 6.61
C GLN A 146 2.07 -2.21 7.48
N THR A 147 1.74 -1.00 7.10
CA THR A 147 2.04 0.23 7.83
C THR A 147 0.74 0.86 8.29
N SER A 148 0.64 1.23 9.55
CA SER A 148 -0.46 2.03 10.11
C SER A 148 0.06 3.37 10.58
N ILE A 149 -0.63 4.46 10.22
CA ILE A 149 -0.25 5.83 10.55
C ILE A 149 -1.46 6.58 11.09
N ARG A 150 -1.31 7.24 12.24
CA ARG A 150 -2.31 8.15 12.77
C ARG A 150 -2.13 9.52 12.12
N LEU A 151 -2.91 9.76 11.08
CA LEU A 151 -2.79 10.97 10.27
C LEU A 151 -3.29 12.21 11.02
N PRO A 152 -2.57 13.33 10.94
CA PRO A 152 -3.05 14.61 11.46
C PRO A 152 -4.19 15.17 10.61
N ALA A 153 -4.80 16.25 11.08
CA ALA A 153 -5.74 17.03 10.29
C ALA A 153 -5.09 17.59 9.02
N THR A 154 -5.87 17.76 7.98
CA THR A 154 -5.44 18.37 6.70
C THR A 154 -4.32 17.61 5.98
N CYS A 155 -4.17 16.31 6.27
CA CYS A 155 -3.26 15.44 5.54
C CYS A 155 -3.94 14.93 4.27
N GLU A 156 -3.25 14.97 3.15
CA GLU A 156 -3.65 14.36 1.89
C GLU A 156 -2.88 13.07 1.68
N VAL A 157 -3.59 12.06 1.17
CA VAL A 157 -3.03 10.75 0.84
C VAL A 157 -3.29 10.48 -0.64
N CYS A 158 -2.24 10.16 -1.38
CA CYS A 158 -2.31 9.78 -2.77
C CYS A 158 -1.80 8.35 -2.95
N LEU A 159 -2.68 7.46 -3.45
CA LEU A 159 -2.31 6.18 -4.01
C LEU A 159 -2.25 6.35 -5.53
N TYR A 160 -1.25 5.79 -6.18
CA TYR A 160 -0.97 6.06 -7.59
C TYR A 160 -0.24 4.89 -8.25
N THR A 161 -0.39 4.74 -9.57
CA THR A 161 0.37 3.76 -10.36
C THR A 161 1.72 4.32 -10.80
N ASP A 162 2.64 3.41 -11.11
CA ASP A 162 4.02 3.73 -11.48
C ASP A 162 4.13 4.62 -12.73
N GLY A 163 3.17 4.56 -13.66
CA GLY A 163 3.14 5.43 -14.81
C GLY A 163 3.22 6.93 -14.49
N LEU A 164 2.82 7.33 -13.25
CA LEU A 164 2.98 8.71 -12.81
C LEU A 164 4.42 9.06 -12.42
N ILE A 165 5.16 8.17 -11.80
CA ILE A 165 6.54 8.41 -11.36
C ILE A 165 7.58 8.02 -12.42
N GLU A 166 7.21 7.16 -13.36
CA GLU A 166 8.05 6.70 -14.46
C GLU A 166 7.90 7.56 -15.73
N ALA A 167 6.95 8.51 -15.73
CA ALA A 167 6.87 9.53 -16.76
C ALA A 167 8.21 10.24 -16.95
N GLN A 168 8.66 10.36 -18.21
CA GLN A 168 9.93 11.01 -18.52
C GLN A 168 9.75 12.50 -18.72
N VAL A 169 10.54 13.29 -18.03
CA VAL A 169 10.59 14.74 -18.12
C VAL A 169 12.04 15.17 -18.31
N ASP A 170 12.36 15.84 -19.42
CA ASP A 170 13.73 16.22 -19.79
C ASP A 170 14.70 15.01 -19.84
N GLY A 171 14.18 13.79 -20.16
CA GLY A 171 14.95 12.55 -20.26
C GLY A 171 15.27 11.87 -18.92
N GLU A 172 14.71 12.34 -17.80
CA GLU A 172 14.79 11.72 -16.47
C GLU A 172 13.38 11.30 -16.01
N LEU A 173 13.30 10.29 -15.11
CA LEU A 173 12.03 9.91 -14.50
C LEU A 173 11.55 11.03 -13.57
N LEU A 174 10.23 11.30 -13.57
CA LEU A 174 9.62 12.28 -12.69
C LEU A 174 9.94 11.98 -11.22
N GLY A 175 9.77 10.73 -10.81
CA GLY A 175 10.08 10.27 -9.47
C GLY A 175 9.02 10.67 -8.43
N ARG A 176 9.14 10.02 -7.26
CA ARG A 176 8.19 10.17 -6.15
C ARG A 176 8.19 11.57 -5.54
N ASP A 177 9.38 12.15 -5.34
CA ASP A 177 9.51 13.42 -4.63
C ASP A 177 8.86 14.55 -5.42
N ARG A 178 9.09 14.59 -6.73
CA ARG A 178 8.46 15.59 -7.60
C ARG A 178 6.95 15.40 -7.68
N LEU A 179 6.47 14.15 -7.73
CA LEU A 179 5.03 13.86 -7.68
C LEU A 179 4.41 14.35 -6.36
N ALA A 180 5.12 14.21 -5.23
CA ALA A 180 4.67 14.72 -3.93
C ALA A 180 4.62 16.26 -3.90
N GLU A 181 5.61 16.93 -4.50
CA GLU A 181 5.60 18.39 -4.66
C GLU A 181 4.43 18.86 -5.53
N MET A 182 4.13 18.16 -6.62
CA MET A 182 3.00 18.47 -7.51
C MET A 182 1.64 18.27 -6.82
N LEU A 183 1.53 17.29 -5.92
CA LEU A 183 0.32 17.05 -5.13
C LEU A 183 0.07 18.17 -4.13
N ALA A 184 1.13 18.74 -3.55
CA ALA A 184 1.03 19.73 -2.50
C ALA A 184 0.27 21.00 -2.98
N GLY A 185 -0.82 21.33 -2.29
CA GLY A 185 -1.62 22.52 -2.58
C GLY A 185 -2.71 22.34 -3.64
N LEU A 186 -2.91 21.12 -4.14
CA LEU A 186 -4.09 20.81 -4.95
C LEU A 186 -5.34 20.69 -4.07
N GLU A 187 -6.50 21.05 -4.62
CA GLU A 187 -7.79 20.81 -3.94
C GLU A 187 -8.17 19.35 -4.08
N THR A 188 -8.40 18.65 -2.97
CA THR A 188 -8.61 17.19 -2.90
C THR A 188 -9.66 16.69 -3.89
N GLU A 189 -10.78 17.40 -4.03
CA GLU A 189 -11.89 17.02 -4.90
C GLU A 189 -11.51 16.93 -6.39
N THR A 190 -10.43 17.59 -6.79
CA THR A 190 -9.93 17.61 -8.18
C THR A 190 -8.49 17.11 -8.30
N ALA A 191 -7.82 16.84 -7.17
CA ALA A 191 -6.38 16.57 -7.10
C ALA A 191 -5.94 15.42 -8.02
N ALA A 192 -6.65 14.29 -8.02
CA ALA A 192 -6.26 13.14 -8.84
C ALA A 192 -6.22 13.50 -10.33
N ARG A 193 -7.22 14.23 -10.82
CA ARG A 193 -7.27 14.66 -12.22
C ARG A 193 -6.19 15.70 -12.51
N ALA A 194 -6.07 16.71 -11.66
CA ALA A 194 -5.10 17.79 -11.83
C ALA A 194 -3.67 17.24 -11.84
N LEU A 195 -3.39 16.26 -10.96
CA LEU A 195 -2.08 15.61 -10.87
C LEU A 195 -1.73 14.84 -12.16
N ILE A 196 -2.66 14.01 -12.65
CA ILE A 196 -2.46 13.26 -13.91
C ILE A 196 -2.29 14.21 -15.09
N ASP A 197 -3.11 15.25 -15.19
CA ASP A 197 -3.02 16.23 -16.28
C ASP A 197 -1.69 17.00 -16.21
N ALA A 198 -1.22 17.40 -15.02
CA ALA A 198 0.05 18.08 -14.84
C ALA A 198 1.26 17.19 -15.21
N VAL A 199 1.27 15.91 -14.77
CA VAL A 199 2.33 14.96 -15.17
C VAL A 199 2.33 14.76 -16.67
N HIS A 200 1.16 14.55 -17.28
CA HIS A 200 1.03 14.34 -18.73
C HIS A 200 1.48 15.57 -19.54
N ASP A 201 1.20 16.78 -19.07
CA ASP A 201 1.56 18.02 -19.76
C ASP A 201 3.08 18.31 -19.67
N GLU A 202 3.73 17.84 -18.62
CA GLU A 202 5.18 17.96 -18.45
C GLU A 202 5.97 16.81 -19.10
N ALA A 203 5.35 15.64 -19.30
CA ALA A 203 6.05 14.46 -19.81
C ALA A 203 6.40 14.59 -21.29
N ASP A 204 7.65 14.26 -21.62
CA ASP A 204 8.13 14.09 -23.01
C ASP A 204 7.48 12.86 -23.67
N ASP A 205 7.28 11.79 -22.86
CA ASP A 205 6.60 10.56 -23.23
C ASP A 205 5.77 10.06 -22.04
N ALA A 206 4.49 9.80 -22.29
CA ALA A 206 3.54 9.19 -21.38
C ALA A 206 3.11 7.84 -21.97
N SER A 207 4.02 6.88 -21.94
CA SER A 207 3.87 5.57 -22.60
C SER A 207 3.06 4.57 -21.79
N ASP A 208 2.75 4.86 -20.52
CA ASP A 208 2.05 3.98 -19.62
C ASP A 208 0.71 4.55 -19.16
N ASP A 209 -0.13 3.68 -18.61
CA ASP A 209 -1.37 4.08 -17.95
C ASP A 209 -1.07 4.89 -16.70
N MET A 210 -1.95 5.80 -16.34
CA MET A 210 -1.83 6.61 -15.12
C MET A 210 -3.12 6.52 -14.32
N ALA A 211 -3.04 6.07 -13.08
CA ALA A 211 -4.15 6.11 -12.15
C ALA A 211 -3.75 6.80 -10.85
N ALA A 212 -4.65 7.59 -10.29
CA ALA A 212 -4.48 8.21 -8.99
C ALA A 212 -5.78 8.19 -8.20
N CYS A 213 -5.65 7.97 -6.90
CA CYS A 213 -6.72 8.08 -5.91
C CYS A 213 -6.22 8.97 -4.78
N VAL A 214 -6.86 10.13 -4.58
CA VAL A 214 -6.47 11.11 -3.55
C VAL A 214 -7.63 11.28 -2.58
N PHE A 215 -7.33 11.30 -1.28
CA PHE A 215 -8.30 11.67 -0.25
C PHE A 215 -7.65 12.58 0.80
N SER A 216 -8.49 13.34 1.52
CA SER A 216 -8.04 14.18 2.63
C SER A 216 -8.69 13.75 3.94
N THR A 217 -7.91 13.79 5.02
CA THR A 217 -8.39 13.51 6.38
C THR A 217 -9.37 14.57 6.89
N GLY A 218 -9.38 15.77 6.28
CA GLY A 218 -10.17 16.90 6.74
C GLY A 218 -9.70 17.47 8.09
N GLU A 219 -10.49 18.38 8.65
CA GLU A 219 -10.14 19.09 9.89
C GLU A 219 -10.29 18.25 11.18
N ARG A 220 -10.92 17.08 11.11
CA ARG A 220 -11.30 16.28 12.29
C ARG A 220 -10.26 15.23 12.70
N ALA A 221 -9.34 14.88 11.83
CA ALA A 221 -8.26 13.97 12.18
C ALA A 221 -7.36 14.64 13.22
N GLY A 222 -7.03 13.91 14.28
CA GLY A 222 -6.24 14.43 15.41
C GLY A 222 -5.00 13.57 15.68
N GLY A 223 -4.52 12.88 14.67
CA GLY A 223 -3.30 12.07 14.76
C GLY A 223 -2.06 12.96 14.90
N ASP A 224 -1.03 12.39 15.47
CA ASP A 224 0.28 13.00 15.72
C ASP A 224 1.37 12.48 14.77
N GLY A 225 0.98 11.66 13.78
CA GLY A 225 1.92 11.00 12.88
C GLY A 225 2.50 9.71 13.46
N GLU A 226 2.03 9.24 14.61
CA GLU A 226 2.47 7.97 15.17
C GLU A 226 2.33 6.85 14.15
N ARG A 227 3.40 6.08 13.98
CA ARG A 227 3.53 5.05 12.94
C ARG A 227 3.77 3.69 13.57
N LEU A 228 3.09 2.69 13.07
CA LEU A 228 3.25 1.29 13.42
C LEU A 228 3.56 0.48 12.17
N GLU A 229 4.70 -0.18 12.14
CA GLU A 229 5.01 -1.22 11.15
C GLU A 229 4.65 -2.59 11.72
N GLU A 230 3.92 -3.38 10.97
CA GLU A 230 3.60 -4.76 11.32
C GLU A 230 4.14 -5.70 10.23
N LEU A 231 4.99 -6.62 10.64
CA LEU A 231 5.58 -7.65 9.78
C LEU A 231 5.18 -9.03 10.30
N GLU A 232 4.35 -9.74 9.55
CA GLU A 232 4.13 -11.17 9.75
C GLU A 232 5.27 -11.92 9.08
N VAL A 233 6.03 -12.68 9.85
CA VAL A 233 7.27 -13.31 9.42
C VAL A 233 7.27 -14.80 9.74
N ASP A 234 7.66 -15.61 8.75
CA ASP A 234 8.13 -16.98 8.99
C ASP A 234 9.58 -16.91 9.50
N VAL A 235 9.74 -17.16 10.78
CA VAL A 235 11.05 -17.00 11.46
C VAL A 235 12.08 -18.05 11.07
N MET A 236 11.67 -19.11 10.35
CA MET A 236 12.57 -20.16 9.84
C MET A 236 13.00 -19.88 8.39
N ALA A 237 12.13 -19.30 7.59
CA ALA A 237 12.38 -18.99 6.17
C ALA A 237 13.06 -17.64 5.96
N LEU A 238 12.92 -16.70 6.88
CA LEU A 238 13.44 -15.35 6.70
C LEU A 238 14.95 -15.28 6.89
N ASP A 239 15.62 -14.69 5.89
CA ASP A 239 17.04 -14.32 5.99
C ASP A 239 17.27 -13.26 7.08
N HIS A 240 18.17 -13.56 8.02
CA HIS A 240 18.51 -12.68 9.14
C HIS A 240 18.90 -11.28 8.70
N ARG A 241 19.65 -11.13 7.61
CA ARG A 241 20.10 -9.84 7.12
C ARG A 241 18.95 -8.96 6.62
N SER A 242 17.95 -9.58 6.02
CA SER A 242 16.77 -8.86 5.54
C SER A 242 15.95 -8.34 6.71
N LEU A 243 15.80 -9.14 7.75
CA LEU A 243 15.12 -8.72 8.99
C LEU A 243 15.90 -7.64 9.75
N GLU A 244 17.23 -7.77 9.85
CA GLU A 244 18.09 -6.75 10.45
C GLU A 244 17.92 -5.39 9.75
N ARG A 245 18.03 -5.35 8.41
CA ARG A 245 17.82 -4.12 7.62
C ARG A 245 16.45 -3.52 7.82
N PHE A 246 15.42 -4.33 7.86
CA PHE A 246 14.07 -3.85 8.13
C PHE A 246 13.95 -3.22 9.52
N LEU A 247 14.47 -3.86 10.55
CA LEU A 247 14.48 -3.33 11.92
C LEU A 247 15.28 -2.03 12.02
N GLU A 248 16.44 -1.96 11.35
CA GLU A 248 17.25 -0.74 11.26
C GLU A 248 16.47 0.40 10.54
N ALA A 249 15.82 0.10 9.43
CA ALA A 249 15.01 1.07 8.70
C ALA A 249 13.79 1.56 9.52
N CYS A 250 13.29 0.72 10.43
CA CYS A 250 12.27 1.10 11.40
C CYS A 250 12.84 1.87 12.61
N GLY A 251 14.14 2.15 12.66
CA GLY A 251 14.78 2.89 13.73
C GLY A 251 15.04 2.08 15.00
N VAL A 252 14.95 0.75 14.94
CA VAL A 252 15.33 -0.13 16.07
C VAL A 252 16.85 -0.08 16.28
N SER A 253 17.27 0.14 17.51
CA SER A 253 18.69 0.24 17.83
C SER A 253 19.43 -1.08 17.52
N VAL A 254 20.59 -0.99 16.88
CA VAL A 254 21.42 -2.16 16.49
C VAL A 254 21.68 -3.10 17.68
N GLY A 255 21.80 -2.56 18.89
CA GLY A 255 21.98 -3.35 20.10
C GLY A 255 20.77 -4.17 20.53
N GLU A 256 19.56 -3.77 20.12
CA GLU A 256 18.28 -4.42 20.46
C GLU A 256 17.85 -5.45 19.41
N ILE A 257 18.36 -5.37 18.19
CA ILE A 257 17.97 -6.25 17.08
C ILE A 257 18.09 -7.74 17.42
N PRO A 258 19.20 -8.24 18.00
CA PRO A 258 19.31 -9.66 18.34
C PRO A 258 18.26 -10.12 19.35
N ALA A 259 17.91 -9.27 20.32
CA ALA A 259 16.87 -9.55 21.30
C ALA A 259 15.49 -9.58 20.64
N THR A 260 15.20 -8.64 19.74
CA THR A 260 13.94 -8.57 18.97
C THR A 260 13.74 -9.83 18.11
N ILE A 261 14.77 -10.29 17.41
CA ILE A 261 14.73 -11.52 16.62
C ILE A 261 14.49 -12.74 17.51
N SER A 262 15.15 -12.79 18.68
CA SER A 262 14.95 -13.87 19.65
C SER A 262 13.52 -13.88 20.21
N CYS A 263 12.94 -12.71 20.47
CA CYS A 263 11.54 -12.57 20.89
C CYS A 263 10.57 -13.03 19.79
N ALA A 264 10.84 -12.68 18.52
CA ALA A 264 10.02 -13.13 17.40
C ALA A 264 9.98 -14.65 17.28
N ARG A 265 11.14 -15.31 17.41
CA ARG A 265 11.23 -16.78 17.44
C ARG A 265 10.47 -17.40 18.60
N ALA A 266 10.58 -16.81 19.77
CA ALA A 266 9.87 -17.30 20.95
C ALA A 266 8.35 -17.11 20.79
N ALA A 267 7.91 -16.01 20.21
CA ALA A 267 6.49 -15.73 19.95
C ALA A 267 5.89 -16.64 18.88
N ALA A 268 6.67 -17.03 17.86
CA ALA A 268 6.22 -17.94 16.81
C ALA A 268 5.88 -19.34 17.36
N GLY A 269 6.64 -19.84 18.34
CA GLY A 269 6.41 -21.16 18.94
C GLY A 269 6.37 -22.26 17.87
N ASP A 270 5.41 -23.17 17.99
CA ASP A 270 5.22 -24.27 17.05
C ASP A 270 4.62 -23.85 15.70
N SER A 271 4.08 -22.64 15.58
CA SER A 271 3.51 -22.12 14.33
C SER A 271 4.53 -21.63 13.32
N GLU A 272 5.79 -21.48 13.77
CA GLU A 272 6.90 -20.93 12.99
C GLU A 272 6.68 -19.48 12.48
N THR A 273 5.51 -18.90 12.74
CA THR A 273 5.13 -17.57 12.27
C THR A 273 4.84 -16.62 13.44
N ALA A 274 5.42 -15.43 13.41
CA ALA A 274 5.19 -14.35 14.36
C ALA A 274 4.81 -13.04 13.66
N VAL A 275 4.17 -12.15 14.41
CA VAL A 275 3.97 -10.75 13.99
C VAL A 275 4.89 -9.86 14.82
N LEU A 276 5.80 -9.18 14.15
CA LEU A 276 6.59 -8.10 14.71
C LEU A 276 5.81 -6.80 14.56
N ARG A 277 5.70 -6.06 15.66
CA ARG A 277 5.06 -4.73 15.71
C ARG A 277 6.11 -3.72 16.14
N ILE A 278 6.40 -2.74 15.31
CA ILE A 278 7.41 -1.73 15.56
C ILE A 278 6.74 -0.36 15.56
N ALA A 279 6.62 0.23 16.73
CA ALA A 279 6.19 1.62 16.86
C ALA A 279 7.37 2.54 16.55
N ILE A 280 7.19 3.44 15.58
CA ILE A 280 8.21 4.40 15.15
C ILE A 280 7.78 5.78 15.64
N GLY A 281 8.65 6.43 16.42
CA GLY A 281 8.46 7.78 16.94
C GLY A 281 9.77 8.57 16.94
N ASP A 282 9.74 9.81 17.45
CA ASP A 282 10.88 10.74 17.45
C ASP A 282 12.15 10.20 18.16
N GLY A 283 11.99 9.20 19.04
CA GLY A 283 13.09 8.57 19.79
C GLY A 283 13.66 7.31 19.15
N GLY A 284 13.17 6.91 17.97
CA GLY A 284 13.52 5.64 17.31
C GLY A 284 12.40 4.61 17.34
N GLY A 285 12.69 3.40 16.85
CA GLY A 285 11.74 2.29 16.80
C GLY A 285 11.75 1.44 18.05
N SER A 286 10.58 1.13 18.61
CA SER A 286 10.42 0.12 19.64
C SER A 286 9.69 -1.10 19.10
N ALA A 287 10.22 -2.30 19.33
CA ALA A 287 9.71 -3.52 18.74
C ALA A 287 9.16 -4.50 19.77
N GLU A 288 8.02 -5.09 19.48
CA GLU A 288 7.44 -6.23 20.20
C GLU A 288 7.10 -7.38 19.26
N ALA A 289 7.01 -8.58 19.77
CA ALA A 289 6.67 -9.76 18.97
C ALA A 289 5.46 -10.47 19.57
N GLN A 290 4.53 -10.89 18.72
CA GLN A 290 3.30 -11.59 19.08
C GLN A 290 3.13 -12.85 18.22
N PRO A 291 2.43 -13.90 18.68
CA PRO A 291 2.01 -15.01 17.82
C PRO A 291 1.18 -14.51 16.65
N ALA A 292 1.37 -15.09 15.46
CA ALA A 292 0.50 -14.80 14.34
C ALA A 292 -0.91 -15.33 14.60
N THR A 293 -1.92 -14.51 14.32
CA THR A 293 -3.33 -14.91 14.44
C THR A 293 -3.84 -15.31 13.06
N ILE A 294 -4.32 -16.54 12.92
CA ILE A 294 -4.94 -17.00 11.69
C ILE A 294 -6.32 -16.34 11.57
N PRO A 295 -6.63 -15.64 10.45
CA PRO A 295 -7.94 -15.06 10.25
C PRO A 295 -9.03 -16.14 10.32
N ALA A 296 -10.16 -15.82 10.94
CA ALA A 296 -11.27 -16.78 11.13
C ALA A 296 -11.83 -17.33 9.79
N LEU A 297 -11.66 -16.60 8.69
CA LEU A 297 -12.05 -17.02 7.33
C LEU A 297 -11.21 -18.18 6.79
N VAL A 298 -9.99 -18.41 7.29
CA VAL A 298 -9.09 -19.47 6.81
C VAL A 298 -9.21 -20.72 7.69
N ALA A 299 -9.81 -20.60 8.87
CA ALA A 299 -9.97 -21.68 9.85
C ALA A 299 -11.24 -22.53 9.64
N ALA A 300 -12.06 -22.24 8.64
CA ALA A 300 -13.28 -22.95 8.27
C ALA A 300 -13.10 -23.75 6.98
#